data_5ecad6b09605d61c615b506ecdbb9ea8
#
_entry.id   5ecad6b09605d61c615b506ecdbb9ea8
#
_cell.length_a   1.000
_cell.length_b   1.000
_cell.length_c   1.000
_cell.angle_alpha   90.00
_cell.angle_beta   90.00
_cell.angle_gamma   90.00
#
_symmetry.space_group_name_H-M   'P 1'
#
loop_
_entity.id
_entity.type
_entity.pdbx_description
1 polymer ?
#
loop_
_entity_poly.entity_id
_entity_poly.type
_entity_poly.pdbx_seq_one_letter_code
_entity_poly.pdbx_strand_id
1 'polypeptide(L)'
;MPRLSPFHSRTYALCRSYAWKEWAGYLAVSNYDRHSEREYFAIRGSAALLDVSPLFKYEVRGEQAAEFLAKMWTRDITRLPVGRVVYGCMLDEDGYLLDDGTVARLDEQHFRVTSSEPWMAWYQAYSRGFNVQIEDSTHRIAALALQGPSSLDILNQVVDDDLSGLRFFGARPTTSEGRPVLVTRTGYTGDLGYELWTAKQGALPLWDALVAAGADYGLEPIGLDALDVARIEAGFVLQGVDYVSARSCLTESRKSTPFDAGLGWTVKLEREGFVGREALCKKEEEGGVWGLVGLELSWPAIEAIHEEYGLPPHLGPVACRTAVPVYDRYGLQVGQVTSSTWSPTLKRSIALAQVKREWAKIGTELRVEYTVEFERRELPATVVPRPFFDPPRKTDTFGEAS
;
A
#
# COMPACT_ATOMS: atom_id res chain seq x y z
N MET A 1 -4.12 10.68 -22.60
CA MET A 1 -3.62 11.67 -21.65
C MET A 1 -4.13 11.31 -20.26
N PRO A 2 -3.30 11.33 -19.23
CA PRO A 2 -3.77 11.10 -17.85
C PRO A 2 -4.81 12.17 -17.46
N ARG A 3 -5.71 11.77 -16.57
CA ARG A 3 -6.77 12.66 -16.03
C ARG A 3 -6.19 13.52 -14.91
N LEU A 4 -6.83 14.65 -14.66
CA LEU A 4 -6.55 15.47 -13.49
C LEU A 4 -7.43 15.01 -12.33
N SER A 5 -6.82 14.88 -11.14
CA SER A 5 -7.56 14.51 -9.93
C SER A 5 -8.48 15.66 -9.48
N PRO A 6 -9.46 15.40 -8.60
CA PRO A 6 -10.27 16.46 -8.00
C PRO A 6 -9.46 17.52 -7.24
N PHE A 7 -8.27 17.17 -6.78
CA PHE A 7 -7.36 18.06 -6.03
C PHE A 7 -6.30 18.74 -6.90
N HIS A 8 -6.27 18.47 -8.21
CA HIS A 8 -5.18 18.88 -9.08
C HIS A 8 -4.87 20.39 -9.02
N SER A 9 -5.87 21.26 -8.90
CA SER A 9 -5.64 22.71 -8.81
C SER A 9 -4.82 23.10 -7.57
N ARG A 10 -4.93 22.36 -6.48
CA ARG A 10 -4.17 22.57 -5.24
C ARG A 10 -2.81 21.91 -5.31
N THR A 11 -2.75 20.66 -5.75
CA THR A 11 -1.51 19.92 -5.88
C THR A 11 -0.57 20.56 -6.91
N TYR A 12 -1.12 21.04 -8.04
CA TYR A 12 -0.36 21.75 -9.06
C TYR A 12 0.25 23.08 -8.54
N ALA A 13 -0.53 23.87 -7.81
CA ALA A 13 -0.07 25.15 -7.26
C ALA A 13 1.08 24.98 -6.25
N LEU A 14 1.15 23.84 -5.57
CA LEU A 14 2.16 23.52 -4.55
C LEU A 14 3.37 22.78 -5.15
N CYS A 15 3.24 22.11 -6.29
CA CYS A 15 4.27 21.28 -6.90
C CYS A 15 5.37 22.15 -7.54
N ARG A 16 6.43 22.43 -6.78
CA ARG A 16 7.59 23.22 -7.22
C ARG A 16 8.59 22.42 -8.05
N SER A 17 8.60 21.08 -7.88
CA SER A 17 9.48 20.18 -8.62
C SER A 17 9.07 20.00 -10.08
N TYR A 18 7.77 20.21 -10.38
CA TYR A 18 7.13 19.82 -11.64
C TYR A 18 7.28 18.33 -11.97
N ALA A 19 7.54 17.48 -10.97
CA ALA A 19 7.69 16.04 -11.12
C ALA A 19 6.34 15.34 -10.93
N TRP A 20 5.88 14.72 -12.01
CA TRP A 20 4.59 14.03 -12.07
C TRP A 20 4.75 12.61 -12.57
N LYS A 21 3.89 11.72 -12.07
CA LYS A 21 3.77 10.32 -12.52
C LYS A 21 2.33 10.03 -12.92
N GLU A 22 2.16 9.05 -13.79
CA GLU A 22 0.84 8.46 -14.01
C GLU A 22 0.57 7.42 -12.93
N TRP A 23 -0.61 7.52 -12.32
CA TRP A 23 -1.13 6.55 -11.37
C TRP A 23 -2.60 6.25 -11.69
N ALA A 24 -2.89 5.01 -12.12
CA ALA A 24 -4.24 4.55 -12.46
C ALA A 24 -4.99 5.51 -13.43
N GLY A 25 -4.27 6.02 -14.43
CA GLY A 25 -4.80 6.95 -15.43
C GLY A 25 -4.92 8.41 -14.97
N TYR A 26 -4.44 8.75 -13.77
CA TYR A 26 -4.38 10.13 -13.26
C TYR A 26 -2.96 10.66 -13.22
N LEU A 27 -2.85 11.99 -13.31
CA LEU A 27 -1.62 12.71 -13.07
C LEU A 27 -1.44 12.91 -11.56
N ALA A 28 -0.45 12.27 -10.96
CA ALA A 28 -0.12 12.33 -9.55
C ALA A 28 1.25 12.98 -9.32
N VAL A 29 1.41 13.71 -8.22
CA VAL A 29 2.69 14.34 -7.87
C VAL A 29 3.70 13.28 -7.44
N SER A 30 4.91 13.29 -8.02
CA SER A 30 6.02 12.44 -7.57
C SER A 30 6.60 12.95 -6.25
N ASN A 31 6.94 14.23 -6.23
CA ASN A 31 7.39 14.98 -5.06
C ASN A 31 7.04 16.46 -5.26
N TYR A 32 6.81 17.20 -4.19
CA TYR A 32 6.43 18.61 -4.26
C TYR A 32 7.62 19.56 -4.37
N ASP A 33 8.78 19.19 -3.81
CA ASP A 33 9.99 19.97 -3.86
C ASP A 33 11.13 19.18 -4.55
N ARG A 34 12.33 19.74 -4.62
CA ARG A 34 13.50 19.10 -5.24
C ARG A 34 13.82 17.72 -4.66
N HIS A 35 13.60 17.54 -3.35
CA HIS A 35 13.83 16.29 -2.62
C HIS A 35 12.61 15.93 -1.79
N SER A 36 12.27 14.64 -1.75
CA SER A 36 11.12 14.11 -1.02
C SER A 36 11.37 13.91 0.48
N GLU A 37 12.56 14.24 0.99
CA GLU A 37 12.93 13.99 2.40
C GLU A 37 12.05 14.75 3.39
N ARG A 38 11.71 16.02 3.12
CA ARG A 38 10.82 16.79 3.98
C ARG A 38 9.43 16.16 4.04
N GLU A 39 8.95 15.72 2.90
CA GLU A 39 7.66 15.03 2.75
C GLU A 39 7.67 13.69 3.54
N TYR A 40 8.77 12.94 3.43
CA TYR A 40 8.95 11.71 4.19
C TYR A 40 8.98 11.96 5.71
N PHE A 41 9.73 12.97 6.17
CA PHE A 41 9.77 13.29 7.60
C PHE A 41 8.44 13.81 8.13
N ALA A 42 7.59 14.42 7.31
CA ALA A 42 6.23 14.76 7.71
C ALA A 42 5.39 13.52 8.03
N ILE A 43 5.54 12.42 7.27
CA ILE A 43 4.87 11.14 7.56
C ILE A 43 5.27 10.60 8.94
N ARG A 44 6.54 10.76 9.34
CA ARG A 44 7.10 10.15 10.57
C ARG A 44 7.05 11.06 11.80
N GLY A 45 7.09 12.37 11.62
CA GLY A 45 7.27 13.33 12.71
C GLY A 45 6.15 14.34 12.91
N SER A 46 5.26 14.52 11.92
CA SER A 46 4.18 15.51 12.00
C SER A 46 2.91 14.96 11.31
N ALA A 47 2.54 15.51 10.18
CA ALA A 47 1.43 15.01 9.37
C ALA A 47 1.71 15.21 7.87
N ALA A 48 1.23 14.29 7.06
CA ALA A 48 1.35 14.26 5.62
C ALA A 48 -0.02 14.15 4.96
N LEU A 49 -0.24 14.86 3.86
CA LEU A 49 -1.48 14.82 3.09
C LEU A 49 -1.20 14.37 1.65
N LEU A 50 -1.82 13.27 1.24
CA LEU A 50 -1.65 12.67 -0.09
C LEU A 50 -2.99 12.55 -0.80
N ASP A 51 -3.02 12.90 -2.08
CA ASP A 51 -4.15 12.61 -2.97
C ASP A 51 -4.11 11.14 -3.40
N VAL A 52 -5.06 10.35 -2.87
CA VAL A 52 -5.26 8.92 -3.21
C VAL A 52 -6.50 8.69 -4.08
N SER A 53 -7.01 9.76 -4.71
CA SER A 53 -8.15 9.65 -5.64
C SER A 53 -7.92 8.71 -6.83
N PRO A 54 -6.68 8.43 -7.30
CA PRO A 54 -6.47 7.50 -8.39
C PRO A 54 -6.88 6.06 -8.13
N LEU A 55 -6.95 5.59 -6.88
CA LEU A 55 -7.43 4.24 -6.56
C LEU A 55 -8.79 3.94 -7.20
N PHE A 56 -8.96 2.75 -7.76
CA PHE A 56 -10.26 2.31 -8.27
C PHE A 56 -11.21 2.05 -7.10
N LYS A 57 -12.49 2.44 -7.27
CA LYS A 57 -13.53 2.37 -6.23
C LYS A 57 -14.80 1.79 -6.81
N TYR A 58 -15.32 0.78 -6.13
CA TYR A 58 -16.57 0.13 -6.51
C TYR A 58 -17.55 0.18 -5.34
N GLU A 59 -18.77 0.64 -5.60
CA GLU A 59 -19.88 0.51 -4.67
C GLU A 59 -20.61 -0.79 -5.00
N VAL A 60 -20.71 -1.68 -4.02
CA VAL A 60 -21.40 -2.96 -4.13
C VAL A 60 -22.58 -2.94 -3.17
N ARG A 61 -23.81 -3.05 -3.71
CA ARG A 61 -25.06 -2.97 -2.96
C ARG A 61 -25.94 -4.17 -3.27
N GLY A 62 -26.76 -4.58 -2.29
CA GLY A 62 -27.75 -5.63 -2.43
C GLY A 62 -27.74 -6.62 -1.28
N GLU A 63 -28.81 -7.40 -1.20
CA GLU A 63 -29.00 -8.39 -0.15
C GLU A 63 -27.89 -9.43 -0.09
N GLN A 64 -27.31 -9.76 -1.24
CA GLN A 64 -26.23 -10.75 -1.36
C GLN A 64 -24.85 -10.11 -1.61
N ALA A 65 -24.68 -8.82 -1.27
CA ALA A 65 -23.40 -8.13 -1.50
C ALA A 65 -22.27 -8.72 -0.65
N ALA A 66 -22.54 -9.11 0.58
CA ALA A 66 -21.53 -9.73 1.46
C ALA A 66 -21.08 -11.11 0.95
N GLU A 67 -22.03 -11.97 0.53
CA GLU A 67 -21.75 -13.29 -0.03
C GLU A 67 -21.01 -13.20 -1.37
N PHE A 68 -21.42 -12.27 -2.23
CA PHE A 68 -20.73 -12.00 -3.48
C PHE A 68 -19.28 -11.57 -3.24
N LEU A 69 -19.05 -10.60 -2.35
CA LEU A 69 -17.71 -10.15 -2.02
C LEU A 69 -16.88 -11.23 -1.32
N ALA A 70 -17.50 -12.06 -0.47
CA ALA A 70 -16.82 -13.20 0.14
C ALA A 70 -16.40 -14.26 -0.91
N LYS A 71 -17.13 -14.40 -2.02
CA LYS A 71 -16.70 -15.21 -3.16
C LYS A 71 -15.52 -14.61 -3.92
N MET A 72 -15.46 -13.28 -4.03
CA MET A 72 -14.43 -12.58 -4.81
C MET A 72 -13.11 -12.39 -4.04
N TRP A 73 -13.17 -12.34 -2.70
CA TRP A 73 -12.04 -11.99 -1.85
C TRP A 73 -11.61 -13.14 -0.95
N THR A 74 -10.33 -13.21 -0.63
CA THR A 74 -9.77 -14.22 0.30
C THR A 74 -10.27 -14.04 1.74
N ARG A 75 -10.86 -12.88 2.06
CA ARG A 75 -11.44 -12.57 3.38
C ARG A 75 -12.91 -12.95 3.47
N ASP A 76 -13.35 -13.33 4.66
CA ASP A 76 -14.77 -13.59 4.93
C ASP A 76 -15.52 -12.28 5.15
N ILE A 77 -16.07 -11.73 4.05
CA ILE A 77 -16.77 -10.44 4.08
C ILE A 77 -18.16 -10.58 4.75
N THR A 78 -18.74 -11.80 4.80
CA THR A 78 -20.04 -12.02 5.46
C THR A 78 -20.00 -11.70 6.96
N ARG A 79 -18.82 -11.85 7.59
CA ARG A 79 -18.59 -11.57 9.02
C ARG A 79 -18.04 -10.16 9.29
N LEU A 80 -17.83 -9.35 8.27
CA LEU A 80 -17.32 -7.99 8.45
C LEU A 80 -18.43 -7.12 9.06
N PRO A 81 -18.25 -6.54 10.27
CA PRO A 81 -19.26 -5.65 10.86
C PRO A 81 -19.41 -4.34 10.06
N VAL A 82 -20.58 -3.71 10.14
CA VAL A 82 -20.79 -2.34 9.64
C VAL A 82 -19.80 -1.39 10.33
N GLY A 83 -19.26 -0.45 9.59
CA GLY A 83 -18.23 0.48 10.08
C GLY A 83 -16.84 -0.14 10.20
N ARG A 84 -16.58 -1.27 9.53
CA ARG A 84 -15.25 -1.90 9.49
C ARG A 84 -14.72 -2.01 8.08
N VAL A 85 -13.41 -1.98 7.98
CA VAL A 85 -12.63 -2.22 6.75
C VAL A 85 -11.87 -3.53 6.92
N VAL A 86 -11.64 -4.24 5.84
CA VAL A 86 -10.75 -5.38 5.79
C VAL A 86 -9.86 -5.30 4.56
N TYR A 87 -8.59 -5.65 4.72
CA TYR A 87 -7.65 -5.82 3.63
C TYR A 87 -7.57 -7.29 3.22
N GLY A 88 -7.50 -7.56 1.94
CA GLY A 88 -7.44 -8.90 1.39
C GLY A 88 -6.96 -8.93 -0.05
N CYS A 89 -7.03 -10.12 -0.65
CA CYS A 89 -6.62 -10.37 -2.03
C CYS A 89 -7.79 -10.86 -2.89
N MET A 90 -7.72 -10.58 -4.18
CA MET A 90 -8.49 -11.25 -5.23
C MET A 90 -7.57 -12.20 -6.00
N LEU A 91 -8.10 -13.36 -6.38
CA LEU A 91 -7.38 -14.40 -7.09
C LEU A 91 -8.05 -14.71 -8.43
N ASP A 92 -7.26 -15.24 -9.38
CA ASP A 92 -7.82 -15.96 -10.51
C ASP A 92 -8.24 -17.40 -10.12
N GLU A 93 -8.81 -18.15 -11.05
CA GLU A 93 -9.26 -19.52 -10.83
C GLU A 93 -8.10 -20.48 -10.52
N ASP A 94 -6.89 -20.13 -10.94
CA ASP A 94 -5.67 -20.90 -10.71
C ASP A 94 -5.01 -20.58 -9.36
N GLY A 95 -5.61 -19.69 -8.53
CA GLY A 95 -5.13 -19.33 -7.20
C GLY A 95 -3.98 -18.32 -7.19
N TYR A 96 -3.71 -17.63 -8.29
CA TYR A 96 -2.74 -16.56 -8.36
C TYR A 96 -3.35 -15.18 -8.08
N LEU A 97 -2.54 -14.27 -7.57
CA LEU A 97 -2.93 -12.90 -7.27
C LEU A 97 -3.36 -12.13 -8.52
N LEU A 98 -4.58 -11.59 -8.48
CA LEU A 98 -5.05 -10.56 -9.41
C LEU A 98 -4.76 -9.17 -8.87
N ASP A 99 -5.15 -8.92 -7.60
CA ASP A 99 -4.97 -7.63 -6.93
C ASP A 99 -5.08 -7.79 -5.42
N ASP A 100 -4.66 -6.77 -4.70
CA ASP A 100 -4.89 -6.57 -3.28
C ASP A 100 -5.60 -5.24 -3.05
N GLY A 101 -6.31 -5.15 -1.93
CA GLY A 101 -7.05 -3.93 -1.63
C GLY A 101 -7.91 -4.03 -0.39
N THR A 102 -8.86 -3.10 -0.27
CA THR A 102 -9.73 -3.01 0.91
C THR A 102 -11.20 -3.17 0.56
N VAL A 103 -11.94 -3.75 1.50
CA VAL A 103 -13.41 -3.78 1.49
C VAL A 103 -13.90 -3.11 2.77
N ALA A 104 -14.63 -2.01 2.64
CA ALA A 104 -15.28 -1.31 3.74
C ALA A 104 -16.77 -1.64 3.74
N ARG A 105 -17.33 -2.09 4.87
CA ARG A 105 -18.78 -2.26 5.04
C ARG A 105 -19.36 -0.96 5.58
N LEU A 106 -20.09 -0.25 4.73
CA LEU A 106 -20.65 1.08 5.03
C LEU A 106 -22.04 1.00 5.66
N ASP A 107 -22.79 -0.06 5.31
CA ASP A 107 -24.15 -0.34 5.76
C ASP A 107 -24.35 -1.87 5.68
N GLU A 108 -25.50 -2.37 6.15
CA GLU A 108 -25.85 -3.81 6.10
C GLU A 108 -25.71 -4.41 4.71
N GLN A 109 -26.10 -3.68 3.66
CA GLN A 109 -26.10 -4.12 2.27
C GLN A 109 -25.26 -3.23 1.34
N HIS A 110 -24.36 -2.41 1.90
CA HIS A 110 -23.55 -1.49 1.12
C HIS A 110 -22.08 -1.60 1.50
N PHE A 111 -21.25 -1.87 0.49
CA PHE A 111 -19.80 -2.00 0.61
C PHE A 111 -19.10 -1.10 -0.39
N ARG A 112 -17.96 -0.56 0.01
CA ARG A 112 -16.99 0.06 -0.88
C ARG A 112 -15.76 -0.81 -0.99
N VAL A 113 -15.37 -1.11 -2.22
CA VAL A 113 -14.15 -1.82 -2.54
C VAL A 113 -13.14 -0.85 -3.14
N THR A 114 -11.89 -0.93 -2.72
CA THR A 114 -10.77 -0.21 -3.36
C THR A 114 -9.76 -1.20 -3.91
N SER A 115 -9.17 -0.88 -5.06
CA SER A 115 -8.20 -1.73 -5.75
C SER A 115 -7.20 -0.89 -6.54
N SER A 116 -6.08 -1.51 -6.95
CA SER A 116 -5.03 -0.85 -7.74
C SER A 116 -5.33 -0.89 -9.25
N GLU A 117 -6.12 -1.86 -9.70
CA GLU A 117 -6.45 -2.12 -11.11
C GLU A 117 -7.97 -2.06 -11.37
N PRO A 118 -8.41 -1.90 -12.66
CA PRO A 118 -9.83 -1.85 -13.02
C PRO A 118 -10.45 -3.25 -13.09
N TRP A 119 -11.33 -3.58 -12.15
CA TRP A 119 -11.95 -4.92 -12.01
C TRP A 119 -13.43 -4.99 -12.33
N MET A 120 -14.07 -3.96 -12.90
CA MET A 120 -15.50 -3.98 -13.18
C MET A 120 -15.93 -5.20 -14.00
N ALA A 121 -15.21 -5.52 -15.08
CA ALA A 121 -15.54 -6.67 -15.92
C ALA A 121 -15.45 -8.01 -15.16
N TRP A 122 -14.47 -8.14 -14.24
CA TRP A 122 -14.30 -9.30 -13.37
C TRP A 122 -15.47 -9.43 -12.40
N TYR A 123 -15.83 -8.37 -11.71
CA TYR A 123 -17.00 -8.36 -10.82
C TYR A 123 -18.29 -8.70 -11.58
N GLN A 124 -18.52 -8.14 -12.77
CA GLN A 124 -19.69 -8.42 -13.59
C GLN A 124 -19.76 -9.90 -14.05
N ALA A 125 -18.62 -10.51 -14.37
CA ALA A 125 -18.57 -11.92 -14.75
C ALA A 125 -19.05 -12.85 -13.62
N TYR A 126 -18.64 -12.55 -12.38
CA TYR A 126 -18.95 -13.37 -11.20
C TYR A 126 -20.24 -12.96 -10.46
N SER A 127 -20.85 -11.82 -10.79
CA SER A 127 -22.09 -11.35 -10.13
C SER A 127 -23.34 -12.09 -10.59
N ARG A 128 -23.25 -12.86 -11.68
CA ARG A 128 -24.39 -13.62 -12.21
C ARG A 128 -24.92 -14.58 -11.16
N GLY A 129 -26.23 -14.49 -10.88
CA GLY A 129 -26.91 -15.31 -9.87
C GLY A 129 -26.91 -14.71 -8.46
N PHE A 130 -26.30 -13.54 -8.25
CA PHE A 130 -26.38 -12.78 -7.01
C PHE A 130 -27.30 -11.56 -7.17
N ASN A 131 -28.08 -11.27 -6.14
CA ASN A 131 -28.87 -10.05 -6.05
C ASN A 131 -27.97 -8.90 -5.58
N VAL A 132 -27.15 -8.38 -6.52
CA VAL A 132 -26.19 -7.30 -6.27
C VAL A 132 -26.18 -6.28 -7.40
N GLN A 133 -25.96 -5.03 -7.04
CA GLN A 133 -25.65 -3.93 -7.96
C GLN A 133 -24.21 -3.48 -7.72
N ILE A 134 -23.42 -3.39 -8.79
CA ILE A 134 -22.01 -2.97 -8.75
C ILE A 134 -21.86 -1.73 -9.60
N GLU A 135 -21.26 -0.69 -9.02
CA GLU A 135 -21.08 0.59 -9.67
C GLU A 135 -19.62 1.06 -9.53
N ASP A 136 -18.99 1.46 -10.64
CA ASP A 136 -17.69 2.13 -10.61
C ASP A 136 -17.89 3.59 -10.16
N SER A 137 -17.39 3.90 -8.98
CA SER A 137 -17.43 5.24 -8.38
C SER A 137 -16.09 5.97 -8.44
N THR A 138 -15.09 5.43 -9.12
CA THR A 138 -13.71 5.93 -9.18
C THR A 138 -13.64 7.43 -9.48
N HIS A 139 -14.40 7.90 -10.46
CA HIS A 139 -14.35 9.30 -10.90
C HIS A 139 -15.28 10.24 -10.15
N ARG A 140 -16.10 9.73 -9.24
CA ARG A 140 -17.08 10.52 -8.47
C ARG A 140 -16.65 10.75 -7.03
N ILE A 141 -15.76 9.91 -6.52
CA ILE A 141 -15.25 9.97 -5.15
C ILE A 141 -13.80 10.42 -5.15
N ALA A 142 -13.57 11.53 -4.49
CA ALA A 142 -12.25 12.03 -4.16
C ALA A 142 -11.78 11.42 -2.84
N ALA A 143 -10.48 11.16 -2.71
CA ALA A 143 -9.91 10.61 -1.49
C ALA A 143 -8.56 11.24 -1.14
N LEU A 144 -8.38 11.56 0.14
CA LEU A 144 -7.13 12.04 0.72
C LEU A 144 -6.65 11.07 1.79
N ALA A 145 -5.35 10.81 1.85
CA ALA A 145 -4.71 10.14 2.97
C ALA A 145 -4.03 11.19 3.86
N LEU A 146 -4.47 11.30 5.10
CA LEU A 146 -3.88 12.11 6.16
C LEU A 146 -3.12 11.18 7.09
N GLN A 147 -1.80 11.23 7.06
CA GLN A 147 -0.90 10.24 7.67
C GLN A 147 0.12 10.90 8.59
N GLY A 148 0.54 10.24 9.65
CA GLY A 148 1.55 10.71 10.60
C GLY A 148 0.99 10.96 12.01
N PRO A 149 1.87 11.17 13.00
CA PRO A 149 1.48 11.24 14.43
C PRO A 149 0.44 12.33 14.76
N SER A 150 0.45 13.46 14.07
CA SER A 150 -0.52 14.56 14.29
C SER A 150 -1.81 14.43 13.45
N SER A 151 -2.00 13.33 12.73
CA SER A 151 -3.14 13.17 11.82
C SER A 151 -4.49 13.20 12.55
N LEU A 152 -4.58 12.64 13.77
CA LEU A 152 -5.81 12.66 14.55
C LEU A 152 -6.19 14.07 15.02
N ASP A 153 -5.22 14.83 15.52
CA ASP A 153 -5.43 16.19 16.05
C ASP A 153 -5.93 17.13 14.94
N ILE A 154 -5.37 17.00 13.73
CA ILE A 154 -5.81 17.76 12.56
C ILE A 154 -7.21 17.29 12.12
N LEU A 155 -7.44 15.98 12.07
CA LEU A 155 -8.70 15.41 11.64
C LEU A 155 -9.87 15.90 12.51
N ASN A 156 -9.72 15.86 13.85
CA ASN A 156 -10.74 16.28 14.79
C ASN A 156 -11.05 17.80 14.77
N GLN A 157 -10.21 18.62 14.12
CA GLN A 157 -10.52 20.02 13.87
C GLN A 157 -11.32 20.24 12.58
N VAL A 158 -11.34 19.25 11.68
CA VAL A 158 -11.93 19.38 10.34
C VAL A 158 -13.28 18.69 10.22
N VAL A 159 -13.49 17.61 10.96
CA VAL A 159 -14.74 16.85 10.95
C VAL A 159 -15.57 17.12 12.18
N ASP A 160 -16.90 16.96 12.05
CA ASP A 160 -17.84 17.33 13.12
C ASP A 160 -17.86 16.31 14.28
N ASP A 161 -17.44 15.06 14.04
CA ASP A 161 -17.37 14.01 15.07
C ASP A 161 -15.96 13.90 15.67
N ASP A 162 -15.87 13.56 16.96
CA ASP A 162 -14.62 13.10 17.57
C ASP A 162 -14.30 11.67 17.09
N LEU A 163 -13.16 11.51 16.44
CA LEU A 163 -12.69 10.24 15.90
C LEU A 163 -11.61 9.56 16.74
N SER A 164 -11.35 10.06 17.96
CA SER A 164 -10.36 9.47 18.87
C SER A 164 -10.61 8.00 19.19
N GLY A 165 -11.89 7.60 19.29
CA GLY A 165 -12.32 6.21 19.48
C GLY A 165 -12.38 5.36 18.19
N LEU A 166 -12.04 5.90 17.03
CA LEU A 166 -12.05 5.12 15.79
C LEU A 166 -10.91 4.10 15.79
N ARG A 167 -11.25 2.81 15.83
CA ARG A 167 -10.27 1.71 15.88
C ARG A 167 -9.56 1.53 14.54
N PHE A 168 -8.35 0.99 14.57
CA PHE A 168 -7.61 0.58 13.38
C PHE A 168 -8.47 -0.32 12.47
N PHE A 169 -8.51 -0.06 11.18
CA PHE A 169 -9.46 -0.61 10.20
C PHE A 169 -10.93 -0.32 10.56
N GLY A 170 -11.22 0.79 11.24
CA GLY A 170 -12.56 1.32 11.39
C GLY A 170 -12.94 2.23 10.24
N ALA A 171 -14.25 2.36 9.98
CA ALA A 171 -14.83 3.30 9.04
C ALA A 171 -15.97 4.04 9.72
N ARG A 172 -16.03 5.37 9.58
CA ARG A 172 -17.07 6.21 10.18
C ARG A 172 -17.52 7.29 9.21
N PRO A 173 -18.79 7.33 8.85
CA PRO A 173 -19.36 8.49 8.17
C PRO A 173 -19.43 9.67 9.13
N THR A 174 -19.10 10.86 8.65
CA THR A 174 -19.12 12.14 9.36
C THR A 174 -19.39 13.27 8.37
N THR A 175 -19.27 14.51 8.81
CA THR A 175 -19.36 15.70 7.96
C THR A 175 -18.17 16.62 8.21
N SER A 176 -17.85 17.42 7.19
CA SER A 176 -16.90 18.53 7.28
C SER A 176 -17.57 19.75 6.62
N GLU A 177 -17.76 20.84 7.37
CA GLU A 177 -18.52 22.01 6.91
C GLU A 177 -19.89 21.64 6.29
N GLY A 178 -20.60 20.68 6.92
CA GLY A 178 -21.90 20.17 6.48
C GLY A 178 -21.85 19.28 5.22
N ARG A 179 -20.68 18.92 4.70
CA ARG A 179 -20.52 18.00 3.56
C ARG A 179 -20.19 16.59 4.04
N PRO A 180 -20.83 15.55 3.49
CA PRO A 180 -20.54 14.17 3.87
C PRO A 180 -19.08 13.78 3.58
N VAL A 181 -18.44 13.18 4.58
CA VAL A 181 -17.11 12.58 4.52
C VAL A 181 -17.18 11.19 5.15
N LEU A 182 -16.67 10.18 4.49
CA LEU A 182 -16.37 8.91 5.13
C LEU A 182 -14.91 8.94 5.56
N VAL A 183 -14.64 8.65 6.82
CA VAL A 183 -13.27 8.49 7.33
C VAL A 183 -13.00 7.02 7.59
N THR A 184 -11.90 6.50 7.06
CA THR A 184 -11.39 5.18 7.41
C THR A 184 -10.04 5.33 8.13
N ARG A 185 -9.83 4.55 9.20
CA ARG A 185 -8.53 4.50 9.87
C ARG A 185 -7.66 3.46 9.18
N THR A 186 -7.19 3.83 8.00
CA THR A 186 -6.38 3.07 7.07
C THR A 186 -5.29 3.97 6.48
N GLY A 187 -4.30 3.35 5.81
CA GLY A 187 -3.24 4.08 5.13
C GLY A 187 -2.17 3.13 4.59
N TYR A 188 -1.27 3.68 3.79
CA TYR A 188 -0.21 2.93 3.12
C TYR A 188 1.20 3.36 3.56
N THR A 189 1.30 3.96 4.75
CA THR A 189 2.56 4.48 5.32
C THR A 189 3.12 3.64 6.46
N GLY A 190 2.31 2.73 7.03
CA GLY A 190 2.67 1.98 8.23
C GLY A 190 2.73 2.83 9.50
N ASP A 191 2.14 4.03 9.48
CA ASP A 191 2.02 4.94 10.61
C ASP A 191 0.56 5.16 11.01
N LEU A 192 0.30 5.97 12.05
CA LEU A 192 -1.04 6.48 12.33
C LEU A 192 -1.56 7.22 11.10
N GLY A 193 -2.79 6.94 10.71
CA GLY A 193 -3.35 7.61 9.56
C GLY A 193 -4.80 7.32 9.29
N TYR A 194 -5.37 8.20 8.50
CA TYR A 194 -6.77 8.19 8.09
C TYR A 194 -6.88 8.46 6.60
N GLU A 195 -7.89 7.86 5.97
CA GLU A 195 -8.28 8.20 4.62
C GLU A 195 -9.66 8.84 4.64
N LEU A 196 -9.80 9.98 3.97
CA LEU A 196 -11.01 10.78 3.92
C LEU A 196 -11.60 10.72 2.51
N TRP A 197 -12.83 10.23 2.43
CA TRP A 197 -13.52 9.97 1.17
C TRP A 197 -14.73 10.90 1.06
N THR A 198 -14.81 11.70 0.00
CA THR A 198 -15.91 12.62 -0.24
C THR A 198 -16.35 12.64 -1.70
N ALA A 199 -17.52 13.16 -2.00
CA ALA A 199 -17.92 13.43 -3.37
C ALA A 199 -16.95 14.43 -4.01
N LYS A 200 -16.72 14.31 -5.33
CA LYS A 200 -15.80 15.19 -6.09
C LYS A 200 -16.02 16.69 -5.80
N GLN A 201 -17.27 17.11 -5.58
CA GLN A 201 -17.62 18.52 -5.30
C GLN A 201 -17.14 18.99 -3.91
N GLY A 202 -16.95 18.07 -2.97
CA GLY A 202 -16.42 18.34 -1.64
C GLY A 202 -14.89 18.32 -1.55
N ALA A 203 -14.20 17.97 -2.63
CA ALA A 203 -12.76 17.74 -2.61
C ALA A 203 -11.96 18.99 -2.20
N LEU A 204 -12.11 20.11 -2.92
CA LEU A 204 -11.32 21.32 -2.64
C LEU A 204 -11.62 21.94 -1.28
N PRO A 205 -12.90 22.07 -0.82
CA PRO A 205 -13.16 22.50 0.55
C PRO A 205 -12.50 21.60 1.61
N LEU A 206 -12.56 20.28 1.45
CA LEU A 206 -11.93 19.35 2.38
C LEU A 206 -10.39 19.51 2.40
N TRP A 207 -9.75 19.67 1.24
CA TRP A 207 -8.31 19.95 1.14
C TRP A 207 -7.97 21.24 1.89
N ASP A 208 -8.69 22.33 1.61
CA ASP A 208 -8.41 23.65 2.18
C ASP A 208 -8.59 23.64 3.70
N ALA A 209 -9.63 22.95 4.22
CA ALA A 209 -9.86 22.79 5.65
C ALA A 209 -8.71 22.01 6.34
N LEU A 210 -8.27 20.89 5.74
CA LEU A 210 -7.15 20.10 6.27
C LEU A 210 -5.84 20.88 6.27
N VAL A 211 -5.53 21.61 5.20
CA VAL A 211 -4.32 22.43 5.12
C VAL A 211 -4.35 23.57 6.13
N ALA A 212 -5.49 24.21 6.32
CA ALA A 212 -5.65 25.28 7.31
C ALA A 212 -5.48 24.75 8.75
N ALA A 213 -6.16 23.65 9.11
CA ALA A 213 -6.03 23.02 10.43
C ALA A 213 -4.64 22.42 10.68
N GLY A 214 -3.98 21.95 9.62
CA GLY A 214 -2.65 21.33 9.70
C GLY A 214 -1.49 22.32 9.82
N ALA A 215 -1.72 23.63 9.63
CA ALA A 215 -0.65 24.64 9.57
C ALA A 215 0.23 24.65 10.84
N ASP A 216 -0.38 24.56 12.02
CA ASP A 216 0.33 24.57 13.31
C ASP A 216 0.89 23.18 13.68
N TYR A 217 0.54 22.13 12.93
CA TYR A 217 0.97 20.75 13.15
C TYR A 217 2.06 20.28 12.17
N GLY A 218 2.57 21.19 11.34
CA GLY A 218 3.57 20.84 10.33
C GLY A 218 3.07 19.90 9.26
N LEU A 219 1.80 20.04 8.84
CA LEU A 219 1.23 19.29 7.73
C LEU A 219 1.94 19.63 6.42
N GLU A 220 2.44 18.62 5.73
CA GLU A 220 3.03 18.77 4.40
C GLU A 220 2.24 17.97 3.37
N PRO A 221 1.98 18.53 2.19
CA PRO A 221 1.55 17.72 1.05
C PRO A 221 2.70 16.81 0.62
N ILE A 222 2.39 15.54 0.35
CA ILE A 222 3.41 14.56 -0.04
C ILE A 222 3.09 13.93 -1.40
N GLY A 223 4.15 13.56 -2.13
CA GLY A 223 4.07 12.81 -3.36
C GLY A 223 4.36 11.32 -3.21
N LEU A 224 4.34 10.64 -4.34
CA LEU A 224 4.50 9.19 -4.40
C LEU A 224 5.91 8.71 -4.01
N ASP A 225 6.94 9.57 -4.13
CA ASP A 225 8.31 9.18 -3.80
C ASP A 225 8.51 9.04 -2.27
N ALA A 226 7.95 9.95 -1.47
CA ALA A 226 7.94 9.85 -0.02
C ALA A 226 7.09 8.66 0.47
N LEU A 227 5.92 8.44 -0.15
CA LEU A 227 5.07 7.29 0.13
C LEU A 227 5.80 5.97 -0.13
N ASP A 228 6.59 5.88 -1.20
CA ASP A 228 7.29 4.67 -1.59
C ASP A 228 8.35 4.25 -0.55
N VAL A 229 9.06 5.20 0.02
CA VAL A 229 9.97 4.93 1.16
C VAL A 229 9.18 4.41 2.36
N ALA A 230 8.10 5.10 2.73
CA ALA A 230 7.31 4.76 3.91
C ALA A 230 6.64 3.37 3.80
N ARG A 231 6.11 2.99 2.61
CA ARG A 231 5.47 1.68 2.42
C ARG A 231 6.49 0.53 2.46
N ILE A 232 7.75 0.75 1.99
CA ILE A 232 8.81 -0.26 2.09
C ILE A 232 9.16 -0.48 3.56
N GLU A 233 9.32 0.57 4.35
CA GLU A 233 9.53 0.48 5.80
C GLU A 233 8.41 -0.31 6.50
N ALA A 234 7.17 -0.10 6.08
CA ALA A 234 5.99 -0.81 6.57
C ALA A 234 5.91 -2.27 6.07
N GLY A 235 6.76 -2.67 5.15
CA GLY A 235 6.73 -4.00 4.52
C GLY A 235 5.52 -4.21 3.61
N PHE A 236 4.88 -3.13 3.13
CA PHE A 236 3.72 -3.19 2.24
C PHE A 236 4.15 -3.41 0.79
N VAL A 237 3.49 -4.37 0.16
CA VAL A 237 3.73 -4.71 -1.23
C VAL A 237 3.04 -3.72 -2.18
N LEU A 238 3.65 -3.51 -3.33
CA LEU A 238 3.11 -2.70 -4.42
C LEU A 238 2.87 -3.59 -5.64
N GLN A 239 1.62 -3.66 -6.07
CA GLN A 239 1.23 -4.36 -7.30
C GLN A 239 1.97 -3.76 -8.50
N GLY A 240 2.44 -4.63 -9.41
CA GLY A 240 3.29 -4.26 -10.55
C GLY A 240 4.79 -4.12 -10.21
N VAL A 241 5.16 -4.17 -8.92
CA VAL A 241 6.54 -4.08 -8.43
C VAL A 241 6.92 -5.31 -7.61
N ASP A 242 6.29 -5.53 -6.45
CA ASP A 242 6.62 -6.64 -5.55
C ASP A 242 5.91 -7.93 -5.94
N TYR A 243 4.81 -7.84 -6.64
CA TYR A 243 4.16 -8.91 -7.39
C TYR A 243 3.49 -8.36 -8.65
N VAL A 244 3.23 -9.20 -9.62
CA VAL A 244 2.54 -8.84 -10.87
C VAL A 244 1.17 -9.52 -10.88
N SER A 245 0.12 -8.77 -11.28
CA SER A 245 -1.22 -9.34 -11.46
C SER A 245 -1.18 -10.53 -12.44
N ALA A 246 -1.78 -11.65 -12.06
CA ALA A 246 -1.85 -12.83 -12.91
C ALA A 246 -2.48 -12.53 -14.27
N ARG A 247 -3.39 -11.55 -14.33
CA ARG A 247 -4.04 -11.09 -15.57
C ARG A 247 -3.08 -10.46 -16.57
N SER A 248 -2.08 -9.71 -16.10
CA SER A 248 -1.09 -9.01 -16.94
C SER A 248 0.24 -9.76 -17.07
N CYS A 249 0.41 -10.84 -16.29
CA CYS A 249 1.63 -11.64 -16.30
C CYS A 249 1.69 -12.58 -17.51
N LEU A 250 2.66 -12.35 -18.39
CA LEU A 250 2.85 -13.15 -19.63
C LEU A 250 3.56 -14.48 -19.37
N THR A 251 4.22 -14.64 -18.23
CA THR A 251 5.04 -15.82 -17.91
C THR A 251 4.52 -16.50 -16.66
N GLU A 252 4.10 -17.76 -16.77
CA GLU A 252 3.50 -18.52 -15.67
C GLU A 252 4.38 -18.53 -14.41
N SER A 253 5.70 -18.70 -14.57
CA SER A 253 6.67 -18.73 -13.47
C SER A 253 6.84 -17.40 -12.73
N ARG A 254 6.27 -16.31 -13.24
CA ARG A 254 6.28 -14.98 -12.59
C ARG A 254 4.97 -14.64 -11.87
N LYS A 255 3.95 -15.48 -12.02
CA LYS A 255 2.74 -15.33 -11.22
C LYS A 255 3.03 -15.66 -9.77
N SER A 256 2.39 -14.95 -8.86
CA SER A 256 2.55 -15.14 -7.42
C SER A 256 1.23 -15.52 -6.77
N THR A 257 1.28 -16.44 -5.82
CA THR A 257 0.18 -16.67 -4.86
C THR A 257 0.22 -15.59 -3.76
N PRO A 258 -0.83 -15.43 -2.96
CA PRO A 258 -0.76 -14.57 -1.76
C PRO A 258 0.38 -14.95 -0.81
N PHE A 259 0.71 -16.24 -0.71
CA PHE A 259 1.79 -16.71 0.14
C PHE A 259 3.16 -16.31 -0.38
N ASP A 260 3.36 -16.38 -1.71
CA ASP A 260 4.60 -15.94 -2.36
C ASP A 260 4.83 -14.44 -2.20
N ALA A 261 3.74 -13.65 -2.21
CA ALA A 261 3.79 -12.19 -2.03
C ALA A 261 3.77 -11.74 -0.55
N GLY A 262 3.85 -12.70 0.41
CA GLY A 262 3.82 -12.38 1.83
C GLY A 262 2.47 -11.88 2.35
N LEU A 263 1.38 -12.13 1.61
CA LEU A 263 -0.01 -11.79 1.93
C LEU A 263 -0.82 -13.00 2.44
N GLY A 264 -0.18 -14.14 2.69
CA GLY A 264 -0.82 -15.36 3.18
C GLY A 264 -1.66 -15.17 4.46
N TRP A 265 -1.30 -14.20 5.31
CA TRP A 265 -2.07 -13.83 6.50
C TRP A 265 -3.49 -13.30 6.19
N THR A 266 -3.77 -12.91 4.94
CA THR A 266 -5.11 -12.49 4.47
C THR A 266 -5.96 -13.67 4.04
N VAL A 267 -5.39 -14.88 3.94
CA VAL A 267 -6.05 -16.06 3.41
C VAL A 267 -6.36 -17.04 4.54
N LYS A 268 -7.59 -17.57 4.54
CA LYS A 268 -7.99 -18.71 5.38
C LYS A 268 -8.37 -19.86 4.46
N LEU A 269 -7.45 -20.81 4.25
CA LEU A 269 -7.64 -21.94 3.35
C LEU A 269 -8.79 -22.88 3.78
N GLU A 270 -9.11 -22.91 5.08
CA GLU A 270 -10.26 -23.62 5.63
C GLU A 270 -11.62 -23.04 5.23
N ARG A 271 -11.67 -21.77 4.81
CA ARG A 271 -12.87 -21.13 4.29
C ARG A 271 -13.12 -21.55 2.85
N GLU A 272 -14.26 -22.15 2.59
CA GLU A 272 -14.68 -22.56 1.25
C GLU A 272 -15.28 -21.43 0.42
N GLY A 273 -15.36 -21.62 -0.90
CA GLY A 273 -16.21 -20.87 -1.81
C GLY A 273 -15.63 -19.57 -2.37
N PHE A 274 -14.37 -19.20 -2.11
CA PHE A 274 -13.74 -18.09 -2.82
C PHE A 274 -13.03 -18.55 -4.10
N VAL A 275 -12.95 -17.65 -5.08
CA VAL A 275 -12.33 -17.91 -6.39
C VAL A 275 -10.86 -18.32 -6.19
N GLY A 276 -10.43 -19.38 -6.85
CA GLY A 276 -9.05 -19.87 -6.84
C GLY A 276 -8.64 -20.67 -5.61
N ARG A 277 -9.54 -20.87 -4.62
CA ARG A 277 -9.21 -21.58 -3.37
C ARG A 277 -8.64 -22.97 -3.58
N GLU A 278 -9.30 -23.80 -4.39
CA GLU A 278 -8.89 -25.21 -4.58
C GLU A 278 -7.49 -25.30 -5.20
N ALA A 279 -7.25 -24.49 -6.22
CA ALA A 279 -5.94 -24.40 -6.85
C ALA A 279 -4.87 -23.87 -5.90
N LEU A 280 -5.21 -22.88 -5.07
CA LEU A 280 -4.32 -22.34 -4.05
C LEU A 280 -3.97 -23.36 -2.96
N CYS A 281 -4.96 -24.14 -2.46
CA CYS A 281 -4.73 -25.22 -1.49
C CYS A 281 -3.72 -26.24 -2.06
N LYS A 282 -3.95 -26.69 -3.30
CA LYS A 282 -3.04 -27.64 -3.96
C LYS A 282 -1.61 -27.09 -4.08
N LYS A 283 -1.43 -25.82 -4.46
CA LYS A 283 -0.11 -25.18 -4.56
C LYS A 283 0.61 -25.12 -3.19
N GLU A 284 -0.12 -24.86 -2.12
CA GLU A 284 0.46 -24.84 -0.77
C GLU A 284 0.79 -26.23 -0.24
N GLU A 285 -0.03 -27.24 -0.54
CA GLU A 285 0.26 -28.65 -0.23
C GLU A 285 1.50 -29.16 -0.96
N GLU A 286 1.75 -28.68 -2.19
CA GLU A 286 2.97 -28.95 -2.98
C GLU A 286 4.20 -28.22 -2.43
N GLY A 287 4.04 -27.35 -1.41
CA GLY A 287 5.13 -26.72 -0.65
C GLY A 287 5.48 -25.29 -1.05
N GLY A 288 4.79 -24.72 -2.08
CA GLY A 288 5.06 -23.35 -2.56
C GLY A 288 6.54 -23.11 -2.91
N VAL A 289 6.84 -22.16 -3.75
CA VAL A 289 8.23 -21.94 -4.23
C VAL A 289 8.86 -20.71 -3.57
N TRP A 290 8.11 -19.62 -3.48
CA TRP A 290 8.62 -18.31 -3.13
C TRP A 290 8.11 -17.81 -1.77
N GLY A 291 8.86 -16.89 -1.17
CA GLY A 291 8.46 -16.16 0.02
C GLY A 291 8.98 -14.73 -0.05
N LEU A 292 8.15 -13.76 0.34
CA LEU A 292 8.55 -12.37 0.46
C LEU A 292 9.24 -12.14 1.80
N VAL A 293 10.48 -11.62 1.76
CA VAL A 293 11.30 -11.31 2.93
C VAL A 293 11.69 -9.84 2.98
N GLY A 294 12.05 -9.37 4.17
CA GLY A 294 12.80 -8.14 4.35
C GLY A 294 14.30 -8.44 4.33
N LEU A 295 15.08 -7.60 3.66
CA LEU A 295 16.53 -7.63 3.68
C LEU A 295 17.07 -6.34 4.26
N GLU A 296 18.08 -6.46 5.13
CA GLU A 296 18.97 -5.37 5.52
C GLU A 296 20.28 -5.52 4.74
N LEU A 297 20.61 -4.48 3.97
CA LEU A 297 21.83 -4.44 3.15
C LEU A 297 23.00 -3.90 3.99
N SER A 298 24.16 -4.52 3.87
CA SER A 298 25.35 -4.15 4.65
C SER A 298 25.86 -2.75 4.29
N TRP A 299 25.63 -1.78 5.17
CA TRP A 299 26.15 -0.42 4.97
C TRP A 299 27.68 -0.37 4.91
N PRO A 300 28.45 -1.05 5.78
CA PRO A 300 29.91 -1.08 5.66
C PRO A 300 30.40 -1.62 4.32
N ALA A 301 29.70 -2.58 3.74
CA ALA A 301 30.06 -3.11 2.43
C ALA A 301 29.71 -2.11 1.30
N ILE A 302 28.63 -1.34 1.43
CA ILE A 302 28.33 -0.24 0.49
C ILE A 302 29.47 0.79 0.52
N GLU A 303 29.91 1.21 1.71
CA GLU A 303 31.02 2.14 1.87
C GLU A 303 32.31 1.60 1.23
N ALA A 304 32.67 0.35 1.54
CA ALA A 304 33.88 -0.28 1.00
C ALA A 304 33.86 -0.39 -0.52
N ILE A 305 32.73 -0.77 -1.13
CA ILE A 305 32.59 -0.84 -2.59
C ILE A 305 32.80 0.56 -3.23
N HIS A 306 32.19 1.61 -2.65
CA HIS A 306 32.35 2.96 -3.20
C HIS A 306 33.79 3.49 -3.02
N GLU A 307 34.45 3.17 -1.90
CA GLU A 307 35.83 3.54 -1.63
C GLU A 307 36.81 2.97 -2.68
N GLU A 308 36.56 1.76 -3.20
CA GLU A 308 37.37 1.16 -4.29
C GLU A 308 37.40 2.06 -5.53
N TYR A 309 36.35 2.86 -5.76
CA TYR A 309 36.23 3.81 -6.88
C TYR A 309 36.56 5.26 -6.49
N GLY A 310 36.96 5.51 -5.24
CA GLY A 310 37.21 6.86 -4.73
C GLY A 310 35.95 7.73 -4.62
N LEU A 311 34.79 7.09 -4.42
CA LEU A 311 33.49 7.75 -4.38
C LEU A 311 32.90 7.70 -2.95
N PRO A 312 32.15 8.73 -2.52
CA PRO A 312 31.29 8.58 -1.35
C PRO A 312 30.10 7.67 -1.68
N PRO A 313 29.54 6.95 -0.71
CA PRO A 313 28.29 6.22 -0.90
C PRO A 313 27.19 7.13 -1.44
N HIS A 314 26.52 6.69 -2.49
CA HIS A 314 25.40 7.42 -3.08
C HIS A 314 24.09 6.80 -2.64
N LEU A 315 23.27 7.59 -1.95
CA LEU A 315 21.89 7.23 -1.65
C LEU A 315 20.98 7.76 -2.74
N GLY A 316 20.23 6.87 -3.39
CA GLY A 316 19.26 7.30 -4.40
C GLY A 316 18.20 8.22 -3.79
N PRO A 317 17.78 9.27 -4.53
CA PRO A 317 16.79 10.24 -4.03
C PRO A 317 15.38 9.66 -3.92
N VAL A 318 15.15 8.49 -4.49
CA VAL A 318 13.86 7.79 -4.54
C VAL A 318 14.08 6.30 -4.28
N ALA A 319 13.03 5.61 -3.83
CA ALA A 319 13.06 4.15 -3.70
C ALA A 319 13.30 3.48 -5.08
N CYS A 320 14.13 2.44 -5.09
CA CYS A 320 14.40 1.66 -6.28
C CYS A 320 13.34 0.55 -6.42
N ARG A 321 12.69 0.52 -7.59
CA ARG A 321 11.69 -0.49 -7.99
C ARG A 321 12.22 -1.44 -9.05
N THR A 322 13.50 -1.34 -9.38
CA THR A 322 14.15 -2.23 -10.34
C THR A 322 14.53 -3.52 -9.63
N ALA A 323 14.03 -4.64 -10.19
CA ALA A 323 14.38 -5.94 -9.66
C ALA A 323 15.87 -6.24 -9.90
N VAL A 324 16.57 -6.67 -8.84
CA VAL A 324 17.96 -7.12 -8.92
C VAL A 324 18.10 -8.52 -8.32
N PRO A 325 19.00 -9.38 -8.84
CA PRO A 325 19.20 -10.73 -8.35
C PRO A 325 19.63 -10.81 -6.89
N VAL A 326 19.15 -11.86 -6.23
CA VAL A 326 19.62 -12.29 -4.90
C VAL A 326 20.28 -13.63 -5.04
N TYR A 327 21.49 -13.78 -4.48
CA TYR A 327 22.33 -14.98 -4.55
C TYR A 327 22.54 -15.57 -3.17
N ASP A 328 22.76 -16.88 -3.14
CA ASP A 328 23.29 -17.56 -1.96
C ASP A 328 24.82 -17.36 -1.85
N ARG A 329 25.42 -17.95 -0.79
CA ARG A 329 26.87 -17.89 -0.55
C ARG A 329 27.72 -18.56 -1.64
N TYR A 330 27.12 -19.36 -2.51
CA TYR A 330 27.79 -20.07 -3.60
C TYR A 330 27.64 -19.37 -4.96
N GLY A 331 26.93 -18.23 -5.00
CA GLY A 331 26.66 -17.48 -6.24
C GLY A 331 25.50 -18.04 -7.05
N LEU A 332 24.66 -18.95 -6.48
CA LEU A 332 23.44 -19.39 -7.13
C LEU A 332 22.33 -18.37 -6.89
N GLN A 333 21.67 -17.95 -7.95
CA GLN A 333 20.51 -17.07 -7.81
C GLN A 333 19.35 -17.79 -7.10
N VAL A 334 18.93 -17.25 -5.95
CA VAL A 334 17.87 -17.80 -5.10
C VAL A 334 16.65 -16.91 -5.02
N GLY A 335 16.69 -15.72 -5.64
CA GLY A 335 15.58 -14.78 -5.63
C GLY A 335 15.90 -13.48 -6.34
N GLN A 336 15.09 -12.46 -6.03
CA GLN A 336 15.28 -11.08 -6.50
C GLN A 336 14.78 -10.07 -5.47
N VAL A 337 15.49 -8.96 -5.31
CA VAL A 337 14.95 -7.75 -4.68
C VAL A 337 13.87 -7.20 -5.59
N THR A 338 12.76 -6.74 -5.03
CA THR A 338 11.66 -6.14 -5.79
C THR A 338 11.56 -4.64 -5.53
N SER A 339 11.87 -4.22 -4.30
CA SER A 339 11.88 -2.81 -3.90
C SER A 339 13.00 -2.59 -2.89
N SER A 340 13.72 -1.47 -2.99
CA SER A 340 14.74 -1.11 -2.01
C SER A 340 14.80 0.39 -1.77
N THR A 341 15.24 0.78 -0.58
CA THR A 341 15.41 2.18 -0.21
C THR A 341 16.39 2.35 0.94
N TRP A 342 16.96 3.53 1.05
CA TRP A 342 17.48 4.01 2.31
C TRP A 342 16.33 4.47 3.21
N SER A 343 16.27 3.97 4.44
CA SER A 343 15.32 4.43 5.45
C SER A 343 15.95 5.56 6.27
N PRO A 344 15.47 6.81 6.15
CA PRO A 344 16.01 7.92 6.95
C PRO A 344 15.69 7.79 8.44
N THR A 345 14.60 7.12 8.82
CA THR A 345 14.25 6.87 10.22
C THR A 345 15.10 5.75 10.83
N LEU A 346 15.25 4.64 10.14
CA LEU A 346 15.98 3.47 10.64
C LEU A 346 17.50 3.60 10.46
N LYS A 347 17.98 4.53 9.62
CA LYS A 347 19.39 4.69 9.23
C LYS A 347 19.97 3.40 8.65
N ARG A 348 19.22 2.75 7.75
CA ARG A 348 19.57 1.47 7.13
C ARG A 348 19.12 1.43 5.67
N SER A 349 19.89 0.71 4.86
CA SER A 349 19.42 0.29 3.55
C SER A 349 18.61 -0.98 3.69
N ILE A 350 17.34 -0.93 3.26
CA ILE A 350 16.37 -2.00 3.39
C ILE A 350 15.78 -2.37 2.04
N ALA A 351 15.36 -3.62 1.90
CA ALA A 351 14.72 -4.09 0.68
C ALA A 351 13.63 -5.11 0.96
N LEU A 352 12.61 -5.14 0.10
CA LEU A 352 11.70 -6.26 -0.06
C LEU A 352 12.25 -7.17 -1.14
N ALA A 353 12.28 -8.46 -0.89
CA ALA A 353 12.79 -9.44 -1.83
C ALA A 353 11.92 -10.69 -1.86
N GLN A 354 11.72 -11.24 -3.05
CA GLN A 354 11.12 -12.54 -3.25
C GLN A 354 12.25 -13.56 -3.37
N VAL A 355 12.31 -14.51 -2.44
CA VAL A 355 13.33 -15.56 -2.40
C VAL A 355 12.69 -16.94 -2.32
N LYS A 356 13.40 -18.00 -2.70
CA LYS A 356 12.92 -19.37 -2.47
C LYS A 356 12.68 -19.59 -0.99
N ARG A 357 11.61 -20.29 -0.61
CA ARG A 357 11.17 -20.46 0.79
C ARG A 357 12.25 -21.02 1.71
N GLU A 358 13.12 -21.88 1.21
CA GLU A 358 14.26 -22.44 1.96
C GLU A 358 15.24 -21.37 2.45
N TRP A 359 15.31 -20.21 1.77
CA TRP A 359 16.17 -19.06 2.10
C TRP A 359 15.45 -17.94 2.87
N ALA A 360 14.16 -18.09 3.14
CA ALA A 360 13.34 -17.04 3.75
C ALA A 360 13.45 -16.93 5.28
N LYS A 361 14.28 -17.75 5.92
CA LYS A 361 14.42 -17.74 7.39
C LYS A 361 15.14 -16.48 7.86
N ILE A 362 14.60 -15.83 8.90
CA ILE A 362 15.25 -14.67 9.55
C ILE A 362 16.67 -15.03 10.00
N GLY A 363 17.63 -14.14 9.72
CA GLY A 363 19.05 -14.32 9.98
C GLY A 363 19.81 -15.02 8.86
N THR A 364 19.15 -15.44 7.78
CA THR A 364 19.84 -16.00 6.61
C THR A 364 20.68 -14.93 5.94
N GLU A 365 21.95 -15.25 5.68
CA GLU A 365 22.88 -14.40 4.93
C GLU A 365 22.74 -14.68 3.43
N LEU A 366 22.54 -13.63 2.67
CA LEU A 366 22.37 -13.61 1.22
C LEU A 366 23.28 -12.55 0.61
N ARG A 367 23.31 -12.48 -0.70
CA ARG A 367 24.01 -11.44 -1.45
C ARG A 367 23.09 -10.84 -2.48
N VAL A 368 23.12 -9.52 -2.60
CA VAL A 368 22.28 -8.76 -3.54
C VAL A 368 23.16 -8.14 -4.60
N GLU A 369 22.77 -8.23 -5.87
CA GLU A 369 23.48 -7.53 -6.94
C GLU A 369 23.44 -6.02 -6.68
N TYR A 370 24.60 -5.38 -6.75
CA TYR A 370 24.77 -3.95 -6.53
C TYR A 370 25.72 -3.38 -7.60
N THR A 371 25.31 -2.31 -8.26
CA THR A 371 26.07 -1.72 -9.37
C THR A 371 26.68 -0.39 -8.96
N VAL A 372 28.00 -0.28 -9.07
CA VAL A 372 28.76 0.98 -8.90
C VAL A 372 29.63 1.16 -10.13
N GLU A 373 29.66 2.37 -10.71
CA GLU A 373 30.45 2.70 -11.92
C GLU A 373 30.28 1.67 -13.05
N PHE A 374 29.02 1.24 -13.27
CA PHE A 374 28.63 0.23 -14.27
C PHE A 374 29.19 -1.18 -14.03
N GLU A 375 29.89 -1.40 -12.93
CA GLU A 375 30.37 -2.73 -12.53
C GLU A 375 29.40 -3.37 -11.52
N ARG A 376 29.11 -4.65 -11.74
CA ARG A 376 28.27 -5.46 -10.84
C ARG A 376 29.12 -6.01 -9.71
N ARG A 377 28.63 -5.84 -8.50
CA ARG A 377 29.18 -6.36 -7.25
C ARG A 377 28.12 -7.17 -6.53
N GLU A 378 28.53 -7.97 -5.57
CA GLU A 378 27.64 -8.66 -4.65
C GLU A 378 27.73 -8.00 -3.27
N LEU A 379 26.60 -7.47 -2.82
CA LEU A 379 26.47 -6.80 -1.53
C LEU A 379 25.91 -7.77 -0.50
N PRO A 380 26.56 -8.02 0.64
CA PRO A 380 26.02 -8.82 1.73
C PRO A 380 24.70 -8.24 2.24
N ALA A 381 23.72 -9.11 2.46
CA ALA A 381 22.41 -8.78 3.00
C ALA A 381 21.95 -9.86 3.98
N THR A 382 21.15 -9.47 4.95
CA THR A 382 20.59 -10.39 5.95
C THR A 382 19.09 -10.36 5.90
N VAL A 383 18.45 -11.53 5.95
CA VAL A 383 16.98 -11.63 6.08
C VAL A 383 16.56 -11.16 7.47
N VAL A 384 15.70 -10.15 7.52
CA VAL A 384 15.22 -9.51 8.75
C VAL A 384 13.70 -9.56 8.87
N PRO A 385 13.14 -9.36 10.08
CA PRO A 385 11.68 -9.27 10.25
C PRO A 385 11.04 -8.16 9.42
N ARG A 386 9.80 -8.37 8.99
CA ARG A 386 8.91 -7.37 8.41
C ARG A 386 7.68 -7.20 9.32
N PRO A 387 7.12 -5.99 9.46
CA PRO A 387 7.60 -4.71 8.94
C PRO A 387 8.93 -4.27 9.54
N PHE A 388 9.69 -3.40 8.84
CA PHE A 388 10.93 -2.82 9.36
C PHE A 388 10.64 -1.69 10.36
N PHE A 389 9.51 -0.99 10.14
CA PHE A 389 9.00 0.07 11.00
C PHE A 389 7.53 -0.19 11.32
N ASP A 390 7.20 -0.32 12.62
CA ASP A 390 5.85 -0.64 13.10
C ASP A 390 5.56 0.07 14.43
N PRO A 391 5.28 1.39 14.42
CA PRO A 391 5.06 2.15 15.65
C PRO A 391 3.72 1.79 16.29
N PRO A 392 3.64 1.69 17.65
CA PRO A 392 2.40 1.36 18.36
C PRO A 392 1.21 2.27 18.01
N ARG A 393 1.47 3.58 17.80
CA ARG A 393 0.45 4.57 17.44
C ARG A 393 -0.36 4.21 16.18
N LYS A 394 0.14 3.35 15.30
CA LYS A 394 -0.60 2.85 14.14
C LYS A 394 -1.89 2.14 14.55
N THR A 395 -1.84 1.35 15.60
CA THR A 395 -2.94 0.49 16.04
C THR A 395 -3.58 0.91 17.36
N ASP A 396 -2.90 1.71 18.18
CA ASP A 396 -3.40 2.17 19.49
C ASP A 396 -4.70 2.96 19.32
N THR A 397 -5.63 2.80 20.25
CA THR A 397 -6.88 3.57 20.29
C THR A 397 -6.69 4.77 21.22
N PHE A 398 -7.01 5.96 20.73
CA PHE A 398 -6.92 7.21 21.48
C PHE A 398 -8.32 7.51 22.00
N GLY A 399 -8.62 7.40 23.26
CA GLY A 399 -9.94 7.78 23.78
C GLY A 399 -10.59 6.83 24.79
N GLU A 400 -9.90 5.78 25.19
CA GLU A 400 -10.20 5.10 26.44
C GLU A 400 -9.25 5.67 27.53
N ALA A 401 -9.59 6.86 28.05
CA ALA A 401 -9.15 7.21 29.39
C ALA A 401 -9.87 6.23 30.33
N SER A 402 -9.10 5.42 31.02
CA SER A 402 -9.50 4.52 32.09
C SER A 402 -10.39 5.19 33.14
#